data_81d9c92ba4db71406b2c383792846992
#
_entry.id   81d9c92ba4db71406b2c383792846992
#
_cell.length_a   1.000
_cell.length_b   1.000
_cell.length_c   1.000
_cell.angle_alpha   90.00
_cell.angle_beta   90.00
_cell.angle_gamma   90.00
#
_symmetry.space_group_name_H-M   'P 1'
#
loop_
_entity.id
_entity.type
_entity.pdbx_description
1 polymer ?
#
loop_
_entity_poly.entity_id
_entity_poly.type
_entity_poly.pdbx_seq_one_letter_code
_entity_poly.pdbx_strand_id
1 'polypeptide(L)'
;MYLKSTSDFGPRRRFLWRLIRPFIPRKTRWFFEGHPKLQGQLWFEDRKLAYYAVRTYKPLHCFEIGTWKGGGSTLFIAQALFENGKGKLYTIEIDRSFYQEAIDGYSAYLRHLLPHVEFFLGDFREVYPGVLRAIGRVDLLFLDGPEDAEETLDQFRFFFPHMQRGSLLIAHDWFSEKCRLLKPLIEKSVDWEVKQVLSPPKSLGCALAIKK
;
A
#
# COMPACT_ATOMS: atom_id res chain seq x y z
N MET A 1 2.61 6.89 21.74
CA MET A 1 2.07 5.56 21.40
C MET A 1 1.41 5.69 20.05
N TYR A 2 2.07 5.24 19.01
CA TYR A 2 1.55 5.18 17.65
C TYR A 2 0.51 4.08 17.58
N LEU A 3 -0.63 4.37 17.02
CA LEU A 3 -1.74 3.43 16.95
C LEU A 3 -2.00 3.12 15.47
N LYS A 4 -1.92 1.87 15.08
CA LYS A 4 -2.20 1.43 13.71
C LYS A 4 -3.69 1.61 13.37
N SER A 5 -4.56 1.42 14.34
CA SER A 5 -6.00 1.65 14.19
C SER A 5 -6.67 1.96 15.54
N THR A 6 -7.97 2.27 15.52
CA THR A 6 -8.76 2.47 16.75
C THR A 6 -8.91 1.20 17.58
N SER A 7 -8.66 0.01 16.99
CA SER A 7 -8.62 -1.25 17.73
C SER A 7 -7.51 -1.29 18.79
N ASP A 8 -6.42 -0.56 18.55
CA ASP A 8 -5.27 -0.49 19.47
C ASP A 8 -5.49 0.45 20.65
N PHE A 9 -6.64 1.10 20.70
CA PHE A 9 -6.97 1.98 21.80
C PHE A 9 -7.24 1.21 23.09
N GLY A 10 -6.53 1.56 24.17
CA GLY A 10 -6.92 1.17 25.51
C GLY A 10 -8.26 1.81 25.92
N PRO A 11 -8.91 1.34 27.03
CA PRO A 11 -10.25 1.76 27.43
C PRO A 11 -10.46 3.28 27.49
N ARG A 12 -9.53 4.02 28.10
CA ARG A 12 -9.58 5.48 28.21
C ARG A 12 -9.57 6.18 26.84
N ARG A 13 -8.76 5.71 25.90
CA ARG A 13 -8.67 6.28 24.55
C ARG A 13 -9.88 5.92 23.70
N ARG A 14 -10.44 4.73 23.85
CA ARG A 14 -11.71 4.36 23.21
C ARG A 14 -12.84 5.26 23.67
N PHE A 15 -12.89 5.57 24.97
CA PHE A 15 -13.88 6.50 25.52
C PHE A 15 -13.72 7.91 24.93
N LEU A 16 -12.51 8.48 24.97
CA LEU A 16 -12.22 9.79 24.39
C LEU A 16 -12.52 9.81 22.88
N TRP A 17 -12.14 8.75 22.15
CA TRP A 17 -12.45 8.63 20.73
C TRP A 17 -13.95 8.68 20.46
N ARG A 18 -14.77 7.98 21.26
CA ARG A 18 -16.23 8.03 21.13
C ARG A 18 -16.79 9.44 21.29
N LEU A 19 -16.22 10.25 22.17
CA LEU A 19 -16.66 11.64 22.40
C LEU A 19 -16.29 12.55 21.23
N ILE A 20 -15.08 12.46 20.71
CA ILE A 20 -14.58 13.35 19.65
C ILE A 20 -14.94 12.88 18.23
N ARG A 21 -15.19 11.59 18.04
CA ARG A 21 -15.47 10.96 16.74
C ARG A 21 -16.57 11.66 15.93
N PRO A 22 -17.71 12.09 16.48
CA PRO A 22 -18.74 12.79 15.72
C PRO A 22 -18.29 14.10 15.08
N PHE A 23 -17.30 14.77 15.68
CA PHE A 23 -16.77 16.06 15.23
C PHE A 23 -15.64 15.93 14.21
N ILE A 24 -15.13 14.71 13.98
CA ILE A 24 -14.06 14.47 13.01
C ILE A 24 -14.70 14.19 11.63
N PRO A 25 -14.22 14.84 10.56
CA PRO A 25 -14.72 14.59 9.20
C PRO A 25 -14.67 13.10 8.84
N ARG A 26 -15.71 12.61 8.14
CA ARG A 26 -15.84 11.18 7.77
C ARG A 26 -14.58 10.63 7.09
N LYS A 27 -13.98 11.40 6.18
CA LYS A 27 -12.77 11.00 5.46
C LYS A 27 -11.57 10.82 6.39
N THR A 28 -11.37 11.74 7.34
CA THR A 28 -10.30 11.63 8.35
C THR A 28 -10.53 10.41 9.24
N ARG A 29 -11.78 10.18 9.67
CA ARG A 29 -12.12 8.97 10.45
C ARG A 29 -11.82 7.69 9.69
N TRP A 30 -12.15 7.65 8.39
CA TRP A 30 -11.91 6.47 7.57
C TRP A 30 -10.42 6.12 7.48
N PHE A 31 -9.53 7.09 7.30
CA PHE A 31 -8.09 6.84 7.35
C PHE A 31 -7.63 6.28 8.71
N PHE A 32 -8.26 6.73 9.79
CA PHE A 32 -7.92 6.32 11.16
C PHE A 32 -8.49 4.95 11.52
N GLU A 33 -9.75 4.71 11.17
CA GLU A 33 -10.49 3.50 11.53
C GLU A 33 -10.23 2.35 10.54
N GLY A 34 -9.99 2.67 9.26
CA GLY A 34 -10.00 1.67 8.20
C GLY A 34 -11.40 1.11 7.99
N HIS A 35 -11.47 -0.11 7.48
CA HIS A 35 -12.73 -0.82 7.36
C HIS A 35 -12.98 -1.70 8.58
N PRO A 36 -14.18 -1.67 9.21
CA PRO A 36 -14.43 -2.34 10.48
C PRO A 36 -14.34 -3.88 10.43
N LYS A 37 -14.41 -4.45 9.23
CA LYS A 37 -14.39 -5.90 8.99
C LYS A 37 -13.13 -6.41 8.29
N LEU A 38 -12.25 -5.51 7.84
CA LEU A 38 -10.97 -5.85 7.22
C LEU A 38 -9.82 -5.38 8.09
N GLN A 39 -8.91 -6.28 8.40
CA GLN A 39 -7.70 -5.93 9.14
C GLN A 39 -6.65 -5.35 8.20
N GLY A 40 -5.93 -4.33 8.65
CA GLY A 40 -4.83 -3.70 7.95
C GLY A 40 -3.75 -3.22 8.91
N GLN A 41 -2.49 -3.31 8.50
CA GLN A 41 -1.35 -2.99 9.37
C GLN A 41 -0.76 -1.60 9.12
N LEU A 42 -1.16 -0.89 8.07
CA LEU A 42 -0.65 0.43 7.77
C LEU A 42 -1.04 1.46 8.85
N TRP A 43 -0.11 2.35 9.14
CA TRP A 43 -0.34 3.52 9.97
C TRP A 43 -1.25 4.53 9.26
N PHE A 44 -1.84 5.42 10.03
CA PHE A 44 -2.75 6.45 9.51
C PHE A 44 -2.11 7.31 8.41
N GLU A 45 -0.87 7.76 8.61
CA GLU A 45 -0.14 8.58 7.64
C GLU A 45 0.21 7.81 6.37
N ASP A 46 0.59 6.53 6.49
CA ASP A 46 0.92 5.68 5.35
C ASP A 46 -0.32 5.41 4.49
N ARG A 47 -1.48 5.20 5.12
CA ARG A 47 -2.78 5.11 4.43
C ARG A 47 -3.07 6.36 3.61
N LYS A 48 -2.85 7.53 4.22
CA LYS A 48 -3.01 8.82 3.53
C LYS A 48 -2.03 8.98 2.38
N LEU A 49 -0.75 8.63 2.59
CA LEU A 49 0.27 8.69 1.56
C LEU A 49 -0.15 7.87 0.35
N ALA A 50 -0.45 6.57 0.54
CA ALA A 50 -0.85 5.67 -0.52
C ALA A 50 -2.11 6.17 -1.26
N TYR A 51 -3.15 6.53 -0.52
CA TYR A 51 -4.39 7.04 -1.09
C TYR A 51 -4.17 8.33 -1.90
N TYR A 52 -3.50 9.35 -1.34
CA TYR A 52 -3.32 10.64 -2.02
C TYR A 52 -2.32 10.56 -3.16
N ALA A 53 -1.30 9.69 -3.11
CA ALA A 53 -0.44 9.42 -4.25
C ALA A 53 -1.28 8.95 -5.46
N VAL A 54 -2.16 7.95 -5.25
CA VAL A 54 -3.04 7.46 -6.32
C VAL A 54 -4.03 8.53 -6.78
N ARG A 55 -4.61 9.32 -5.87
CA ARG A 55 -5.54 10.40 -6.24
C ARG A 55 -4.87 11.52 -7.05
N THR A 56 -3.64 11.85 -6.72
CA THR A 56 -2.89 12.95 -7.35
C THR A 56 -2.32 12.55 -8.70
N TYR A 57 -1.62 11.42 -8.75
CA TYR A 57 -0.89 11.00 -9.95
C TYR A 57 -1.70 10.12 -10.89
N LYS A 58 -2.83 9.57 -10.44
CA LYS A 58 -3.82 8.80 -11.23
C LYS A 58 -3.18 7.65 -12.01
N PRO A 59 -2.36 6.79 -11.37
CA PRO A 59 -1.76 5.63 -12.02
C PRO A 59 -2.87 4.70 -12.56
N LEU A 60 -2.59 4.01 -13.68
CA LEU A 60 -3.51 3.06 -14.29
C LEU A 60 -3.17 1.61 -13.89
N HIS A 61 -1.89 1.29 -13.78
CA HIS A 61 -1.41 -0.05 -13.48
C HIS A 61 -0.57 -0.01 -12.19
N CYS A 62 -1.24 -0.37 -11.09
CA CYS A 62 -0.63 -0.39 -9.76
C CYS A 62 -0.30 -1.82 -9.38
N PHE A 63 0.91 -2.06 -8.89
CA PHE A 63 1.36 -3.36 -8.40
C PHE A 63 1.68 -3.27 -6.92
N GLU A 64 1.28 -4.27 -6.16
CA GLU A 64 1.51 -4.37 -4.74
C GLU A 64 2.06 -5.75 -4.39
N ILE A 65 3.09 -5.78 -3.55
CA ILE A 65 3.56 -7.01 -2.91
C ILE A 65 3.23 -6.92 -1.42
N GLY A 66 2.49 -7.92 -0.93
CA GLY A 66 2.00 -7.96 0.44
C GLY A 66 0.57 -7.45 0.58
N THR A 67 -0.41 -8.25 0.12
CA THR A 67 -1.85 -7.97 0.33
C THR A 67 -2.22 -8.08 1.80
N TRP A 68 -1.63 -9.08 2.49
CA TRP A 68 -2.05 -9.54 3.80
C TRP A 68 -3.57 -9.79 3.82
N LYS A 69 -4.33 -9.21 4.75
CA LYS A 69 -5.80 -9.36 4.85
C LYS A 69 -6.58 -8.28 4.10
N GLY A 70 -5.92 -7.53 3.23
CA GLY A 70 -6.53 -6.56 2.32
C GLY A 70 -7.05 -5.26 2.94
N GLY A 71 -6.96 -5.06 4.25
CA GLY A 71 -7.45 -3.84 4.92
C GLY A 71 -6.40 -2.74 5.08
N GLY A 72 -5.18 -2.97 4.60
CA GLY A 72 -4.06 -2.03 4.59
C GLY A 72 -3.97 -1.19 3.31
N SER A 73 -2.79 -1.19 2.69
CA SER A 73 -2.49 -0.50 1.42
C SER A 73 -3.48 -0.82 0.33
N THR A 74 -3.81 -2.09 0.15
CA THR A 74 -4.77 -2.60 -0.84
C THR A 74 -6.10 -1.83 -0.78
N LEU A 75 -6.69 -1.66 0.41
CA LEU A 75 -7.94 -0.93 0.58
C LEU A 75 -7.83 0.54 0.13
N PHE A 76 -6.78 1.23 0.57
CA PHE A 76 -6.65 2.67 0.34
C PHE A 76 -6.27 2.98 -1.12
N ILE A 77 -5.47 2.12 -1.75
CA ILE A 77 -5.15 2.21 -3.18
C ILE A 77 -6.39 1.90 -4.02
N ALA A 78 -7.09 0.78 -3.76
CA ALA A 78 -8.30 0.40 -4.50
C ALA A 78 -9.41 1.46 -4.39
N GLN A 79 -9.63 2.01 -3.19
CA GLN A 79 -10.60 3.10 -2.99
C GLN A 79 -10.21 4.35 -3.79
N ALA A 80 -8.94 4.70 -3.84
CA ALA A 80 -8.47 5.85 -4.60
C ALA A 80 -8.63 5.65 -6.12
N LEU A 81 -8.39 4.43 -6.62
CA LEU A 81 -8.63 4.06 -8.02
C LEU A 81 -10.12 4.12 -8.37
N PHE A 82 -10.97 3.57 -7.51
CA PHE A 82 -12.43 3.68 -7.66
C PHE A 82 -12.89 5.14 -7.74
N GLU A 83 -12.43 6.00 -6.84
CA GLU A 83 -12.76 7.43 -6.86
C GLU A 83 -12.15 8.19 -8.07
N ASN A 84 -11.08 7.67 -8.66
CA ASN A 84 -10.54 8.18 -9.94
C ASN A 84 -11.37 7.71 -11.14
N GLY A 85 -12.23 6.70 -10.98
CA GLY A 85 -13.02 6.09 -12.04
C GLY A 85 -12.17 5.28 -13.05
N LYS A 86 -10.89 5.01 -12.73
CA LYS A 86 -9.97 4.30 -13.60
C LYS A 86 -8.78 3.73 -12.85
N GLY A 87 -8.09 2.77 -13.50
CA GLY A 87 -6.91 2.10 -12.97
C GLY A 87 -7.25 0.83 -12.22
N LYS A 88 -6.25 -0.02 -12.08
CA LYS A 88 -6.35 -1.34 -11.43
C LYS A 88 -5.12 -1.60 -10.56
N LEU A 89 -5.35 -2.16 -9.40
CA LEU A 89 -4.34 -2.69 -8.50
C LEU A 89 -4.22 -4.20 -8.71
N TYR A 90 -3.02 -4.66 -8.96
CA TYR A 90 -2.62 -6.07 -9.01
C TYR A 90 -1.87 -6.35 -7.73
N THR A 91 -2.49 -7.08 -6.80
CA THR A 91 -1.93 -7.35 -5.47
C THR A 91 -1.68 -8.84 -5.27
N ILE A 92 -0.57 -9.19 -4.63
CA ILE A 92 -0.16 -10.57 -4.44
C ILE A 92 0.10 -10.88 -2.97
N GLU A 93 -0.30 -12.07 -2.57
CA GLU A 93 -0.09 -12.65 -1.25
C GLU A 93 0.45 -14.07 -1.39
N ILE A 94 1.47 -14.41 -0.60
CA ILE A 94 2.07 -15.73 -0.61
C ILE A 94 1.35 -16.69 0.36
N ASP A 95 0.80 -16.15 1.44
CA ASP A 95 0.02 -16.93 2.41
C ASP A 95 -1.42 -17.13 1.95
N ARG A 96 -1.79 -18.39 1.72
CA ARG A 96 -3.12 -18.77 1.26
C ARG A 96 -4.25 -18.31 2.21
N SER A 97 -4.00 -18.31 3.52
CA SER A 97 -5.03 -17.94 4.49
C SER A 97 -5.31 -16.45 4.45
N PHE A 98 -4.28 -15.61 4.38
CA PHE A 98 -4.43 -14.15 4.24
C PHE A 98 -5.05 -13.76 2.90
N TYR A 99 -4.62 -14.41 1.82
CA TYR A 99 -5.23 -14.26 0.50
C TYR A 99 -6.74 -14.54 0.53
N GLN A 100 -7.15 -15.67 1.15
CA GLN A 100 -8.56 -16.03 1.23
C GLN A 100 -9.35 -15.04 2.09
N GLU A 101 -8.81 -14.62 3.24
CA GLU A 101 -9.45 -13.60 4.08
C GLU A 101 -9.65 -12.28 3.32
N ALA A 102 -8.67 -11.86 2.50
CA ALA A 102 -8.79 -10.65 1.68
C ALA A 102 -9.92 -10.78 0.66
N ILE A 103 -9.96 -11.86 -0.12
CA ILE A 103 -11.00 -12.09 -1.14
C ILE A 103 -12.39 -12.16 -0.51
N ASP A 104 -12.55 -12.89 0.58
CA ASP A 104 -13.81 -13.03 1.29
C ASP A 104 -14.29 -11.67 1.81
N GLY A 105 -13.37 -10.89 2.37
CA GLY A 105 -13.64 -9.56 2.85
C GLY A 105 -14.10 -8.60 1.75
N TYR A 106 -13.41 -8.59 0.60
CA TYR A 106 -13.81 -7.75 -0.54
C TYR A 106 -15.13 -8.22 -1.15
N SER A 107 -15.33 -9.52 -1.31
CA SER A 107 -16.56 -10.09 -1.82
C SER A 107 -17.78 -9.81 -0.93
N ALA A 108 -17.57 -9.80 0.39
CA ALA A 108 -18.65 -9.54 1.35
C ALA A 108 -18.96 -8.04 1.54
N TYR A 109 -17.93 -7.19 1.61
CA TYR A 109 -18.08 -5.81 2.10
C TYR A 109 -17.65 -4.72 1.12
N LEU A 110 -16.84 -5.04 0.09
CA LEU A 110 -16.19 -4.07 -0.79
C LEU A 110 -16.39 -4.40 -2.28
N ARG A 111 -17.53 -4.99 -2.65
CA ARG A 111 -17.81 -5.40 -4.05
C ARG A 111 -17.62 -4.27 -5.06
N HIS A 112 -17.88 -3.03 -4.67
CA HIS A 112 -17.70 -1.88 -5.54
C HIS A 112 -16.22 -1.59 -5.89
N LEU A 113 -15.26 -2.13 -5.12
CA LEU A 113 -13.82 -2.02 -5.38
C LEU A 113 -13.28 -3.15 -6.28
N LEU A 114 -13.98 -4.28 -6.40
CA LEU A 114 -13.52 -5.43 -7.19
C LEU A 114 -13.15 -5.10 -8.65
N PRO A 115 -13.81 -4.17 -9.35
CA PRO A 115 -13.37 -3.77 -10.69
C PRO A 115 -11.96 -3.12 -10.71
N HIS A 116 -11.51 -2.61 -9.58
CA HIS A 116 -10.24 -1.88 -9.42
C HIS A 116 -9.16 -2.67 -8.70
N VAL A 117 -9.40 -3.93 -8.35
CA VAL A 117 -8.39 -4.77 -7.69
C VAL A 117 -8.44 -6.20 -8.24
N GLU A 118 -7.27 -6.78 -8.40
CA GLU A 118 -7.09 -8.17 -8.78
C GLU A 118 -6.13 -8.84 -7.81
N PHE A 119 -6.58 -9.93 -7.21
CA PHE A 119 -5.83 -10.64 -6.17
C PHE A 119 -5.13 -11.85 -6.76
N PHE A 120 -3.87 -12.02 -6.44
CA PHE A 120 -3.07 -13.18 -6.81
C PHE A 120 -2.54 -13.91 -5.58
N LEU A 121 -2.48 -15.24 -5.67
CA LEU A 121 -1.85 -16.10 -4.69
C LEU A 121 -0.56 -16.67 -5.27
N GLY A 122 0.55 -16.50 -4.58
CA GLY A 122 1.83 -17.12 -4.95
C GLY A 122 3.02 -16.18 -4.87
N ASP A 123 4.16 -16.64 -5.41
CA ASP A 123 5.37 -15.83 -5.53
C ASP A 123 5.25 -14.86 -6.74
N PHE A 124 5.68 -13.62 -6.53
CA PHE A 124 5.63 -12.59 -7.58
C PHE A 124 6.46 -12.98 -8.81
N ARG A 125 7.54 -13.73 -8.65
CA ARG A 125 8.40 -14.20 -9.74
C ARG A 125 7.70 -15.19 -10.66
N GLU A 126 6.73 -15.92 -10.14
CA GLU A 126 5.95 -16.90 -10.91
C GLU A 126 4.71 -16.26 -11.55
N VAL A 127 4.02 -15.41 -10.81
CA VAL A 127 2.71 -14.86 -11.19
C VAL A 127 2.82 -13.62 -12.06
N TYR A 128 3.61 -12.63 -11.64
CA TYR A 128 3.63 -11.33 -12.31
C TYR A 128 4.29 -11.29 -13.70
N PRO A 129 5.19 -12.21 -14.13
CA PRO A 129 5.65 -12.21 -15.52
C PRO A 129 4.51 -12.31 -16.54
N GLY A 130 3.46 -13.09 -16.25
CA GLY A 130 2.27 -13.18 -17.10
C GLY A 130 1.49 -11.87 -17.16
N VAL A 131 1.25 -11.25 -16.00
CA VAL A 131 0.54 -9.99 -15.87
C VAL A 131 1.31 -8.86 -16.58
N LEU A 132 2.62 -8.75 -16.34
CA LEU A 132 3.47 -7.72 -16.93
C LEU A 132 3.58 -7.84 -18.45
N ARG A 133 3.62 -9.08 -19.00
CA ARG A 133 3.56 -9.27 -20.46
C ARG A 133 2.28 -8.74 -21.08
N ALA A 134 1.15 -8.89 -20.40
CA ALA A 134 -0.15 -8.41 -20.88
C ALA A 134 -0.29 -6.88 -20.77
N ILE A 135 0.29 -6.27 -19.74
CA ILE A 135 0.11 -4.85 -19.41
C ILE A 135 1.25 -3.99 -19.96
N GLY A 136 2.50 -4.48 -19.94
CA GLY A 136 3.69 -3.83 -20.47
C GLY A 136 4.30 -2.72 -19.60
N ARG A 137 3.61 -2.25 -18.55
CA ARG A 137 4.08 -1.11 -17.73
C ARG A 137 3.62 -1.17 -16.29
N VAL A 138 4.37 -0.49 -15.43
CA VAL A 138 4.06 -0.28 -14.01
C VAL A 138 4.00 1.23 -13.73
N ASP A 139 2.83 1.74 -13.35
CA ASP A 139 2.66 3.16 -13.02
C ASP A 139 2.86 3.43 -11.53
N LEU A 140 2.55 2.45 -10.68
CA LEU A 140 2.80 2.50 -9.25
C LEU A 140 3.24 1.12 -8.77
N LEU A 141 4.32 1.08 -8.01
CA LEU A 141 4.79 -0.08 -7.25
C LEU A 141 4.69 0.23 -5.76
N PHE A 142 3.94 -0.59 -5.01
CA PHE A 142 3.88 -0.57 -3.55
C PHE A 142 4.61 -1.79 -2.99
N LEU A 143 5.66 -1.57 -2.22
CA LEU A 143 6.49 -2.62 -1.62
C LEU A 143 6.23 -2.70 -0.12
N ASP A 144 5.58 -3.77 0.30
CA ASP A 144 5.32 -4.11 1.70
C ASP A 144 5.35 -5.63 1.94
N GLY A 145 6.21 -6.32 1.23
CA GLY A 145 6.42 -7.77 1.34
C GLY A 145 7.27 -8.15 2.55
N PRO A 146 8.35 -8.91 2.33
CA PRO A 146 9.17 -9.49 3.39
C PRO A 146 9.96 -8.43 4.19
N GLU A 147 10.41 -8.84 5.38
CA GLU A 147 11.29 -8.03 6.25
C GLU A 147 12.77 -8.14 5.87
N ASP A 148 13.09 -8.67 4.69
CA ASP A 148 14.44 -8.94 4.19
C ASP A 148 14.85 -7.91 3.12
N ALA A 149 16.08 -7.38 3.24
CA ALA A 149 16.59 -6.31 2.38
C ALA A 149 16.92 -6.77 0.96
N GLU A 150 17.47 -7.98 0.81
CA GLU A 150 17.81 -8.53 -0.51
C GLU A 150 16.53 -8.85 -1.28
N GLU A 151 15.56 -9.47 -0.62
CA GLU A 151 14.27 -9.79 -1.21
C GLU A 151 13.52 -8.51 -1.63
N THR A 152 13.53 -7.47 -0.80
CA THR A 152 12.92 -6.17 -1.14
C THR A 152 13.60 -5.51 -2.34
N LEU A 153 14.93 -5.61 -2.41
CA LEU A 153 15.69 -5.10 -3.56
C LEU A 153 15.41 -5.91 -4.83
N ASP A 154 15.29 -7.22 -4.72
CA ASP A 154 14.95 -8.10 -5.84
C ASP A 154 13.55 -7.84 -6.37
N GLN A 155 12.58 -7.63 -5.48
CA GLN A 155 11.24 -7.18 -5.87
C GLN A 155 11.29 -5.87 -6.66
N PHE A 156 12.01 -4.87 -6.15
CA PHE A 156 12.19 -3.61 -6.86
C PHE A 156 12.83 -3.82 -8.25
N ARG A 157 13.93 -4.57 -8.33
CA ARG A 157 14.65 -4.86 -9.58
C ARG A 157 13.77 -5.58 -10.60
N PHE A 158 12.90 -6.47 -10.16
CA PHE A 158 11.95 -7.17 -11.01
C PHE A 158 10.99 -6.21 -11.73
N PHE A 159 10.46 -5.20 -11.03
CA PHE A 159 9.52 -4.25 -11.61
C PHE A 159 10.18 -3.06 -12.32
N PHE A 160 11.41 -2.71 -11.95
CA PHE A 160 12.10 -1.51 -12.44
C PHE A 160 12.16 -1.39 -13.97
N PRO A 161 12.41 -2.47 -14.76
CA PRO A 161 12.40 -2.40 -16.23
C PRO A 161 11.04 -2.00 -16.83
N HIS A 162 9.96 -2.22 -16.12
CA HIS A 162 8.59 -1.90 -16.54
C HIS A 162 8.12 -0.52 -16.06
N MET A 163 8.91 0.15 -15.23
CA MET A 163 8.63 1.49 -14.73
C MET A 163 9.16 2.53 -15.70
N GLN A 164 8.33 3.50 -16.05
CA GLN A 164 8.67 4.58 -16.97
C GLN A 164 8.79 5.91 -16.22
N ARG A 165 9.19 6.96 -16.92
CA ARG A 165 9.16 8.33 -16.38
C ARG A 165 7.75 8.64 -15.84
N GLY A 166 7.69 9.14 -14.61
CA GLY A 166 6.45 9.41 -13.90
C GLY A 166 5.90 8.23 -13.10
N SER A 167 6.47 7.02 -13.22
CA SER A 167 6.11 5.89 -12.35
C SER A 167 6.43 6.18 -10.89
N LEU A 168 5.56 5.70 -10.00
CA LEU A 168 5.64 5.88 -8.56
C LEU A 168 6.21 4.64 -7.89
N LEU A 169 7.07 4.85 -6.91
CA LEU A 169 7.48 3.86 -5.92
C LEU A 169 6.97 4.31 -4.56
N ILE A 170 6.25 3.43 -3.87
CA ILE A 170 5.95 3.58 -2.45
C ILE A 170 6.57 2.39 -1.73
N ALA A 171 7.51 2.67 -0.81
CA ALA A 171 8.17 1.66 0.00
C ALA A 171 7.80 1.85 1.47
N HIS A 172 7.15 0.84 2.05
CA HIS A 172 6.80 0.81 3.47
C HIS A 172 8.02 0.38 4.31
N ASP A 173 8.01 0.72 5.59
CA ASP A 173 9.11 0.46 6.54
C ASP A 173 10.48 1.02 6.09
N TRP A 174 10.46 2.25 5.55
CA TRP A 174 11.61 2.91 4.93
C TRP A 174 12.86 3.02 5.80
N PHE A 175 12.72 3.04 7.12
CA PHE A 175 13.81 3.12 8.09
C PHE A 175 14.12 1.78 8.78
N SER A 176 13.54 0.68 8.31
CA SER A 176 13.84 -0.67 8.81
C SER A 176 14.97 -1.34 8.03
N GLU A 177 15.40 -2.51 8.47
CA GLU A 177 16.36 -3.36 7.76
C GLU A 177 15.86 -3.74 6.36
N LYS A 178 14.58 -3.93 6.18
CA LYS A 178 13.91 -4.21 4.90
C LYS A 178 14.33 -3.27 3.77
N CYS A 179 14.41 -1.96 4.03
CA CYS A 179 14.78 -0.97 3.02
C CYS A 179 16.27 -0.60 3.00
N ARG A 180 17.11 -1.28 3.76
CA ARG A 180 18.54 -0.96 3.89
C ARG A 180 19.27 -0.88 2.54
N LEU A 181 18.97 -1.76 1.61
CA LEU A 181 19.58 -1.79 0.27
C LEU A 181 18.83 -0.91 -0.73
N LEU A 182 17.52 -0.86 -0.67
CA LEU A 182 16.69 -0.07 -1.58
C LEU A 182 16.87 1.45 -1.33
N LYS A 183 16.87 1.87 -0.09
CA LYS A 183 16.92 3.29 0.29
C LYS A 183 18.07 4.07 -0.33
N PRO A 184 19.36 3.67 -0.20
CA PRO A 184 20.45 4.40 -0.82
C PRO A 184 20.41 4.40 -2.35
N LEU A 185 19.84 3.36 -2.95
CA LEU A 185 19.64 3.27 -4.40
C LEU A 185 18.66 4.35 -4.88
N ILE A 186 17.55 4.55 -4.16
CA ILE A 186 16.54 5.55 -4.52
C ILE A 186 17.02 6.97 -4.18
N GLU A 187 17.56 7.19 -2.97
CA GLU A 187 17.96 8.54 -2.51
C GLU A 187 19.14 9.14 -3.28
N LYS A 188 20.07 8.31 -3.75
CA LYS A 188 21.28 8.76 -4.46
C LYS A 188 21.15 8.71 -5.99
N SER A 189 20.09 8.14 -6.51
CA SER A 189 19.89 7.99 -7.96
C SER A 189 19.46 9.31 -8.60
N VAL A 190 20.02 9.60 -9.76
CA VAL A 190 19.56 10.69 -10.63
C VAL A 190 18.20 10.40 -11.28
N ASP A 191 17.82 9.11 -11.36
CA ASP A 191 16.59 8.63 -12.00
C ASP A 191 15.37 8.75 -11.09
N TRP A 192 15.56 9.06 -9.81
CA TRP A 192 14.49 9.15 -8.85
C TRP A 192 14.41 10.51 -8.18
N GLU A 193 13.21 10.96 -7.90
CA GLU A 193 12.94 12.11 -7.04
C GLU A 193 12.10 11.65 -5.85
N VAL A 194 12.69 11.70 -4.66
CA VAL A 194 11.97 11.44 -3.41
C VAL A 194 11.03 12.60 -3.14
N LYS A 195 9.72 12.38 -3.23
CA LYS A 195 8.70 13.41 -3.04
C LYS A 195 8.29 13.57 -1.59
N GLN A 196 8.25 12.49 -0.86
CA GLN A 196 7.83 12.50 0.53
C GLN A 196 8.45 11.32 1.29
N VAL A 197 8.90 11.57 2.50
CA VAL A 197 9.29 10.55 3.46
C VAL A 197 8.51 10.80 4.74
N LEU A 198 7.73 9.82 5.15
CA LEU A 198 7.06 9.80 6.44
C LEU A 198 8.00 9.15 7.45
N SER A 199 8.30 9.88 8.51
CA SER A 199 9.15 9.42 9.63
C SER A 199 8.46 9.75 10.95
N PRO A 200 7.33 9.11 11.23
CA PRO A 200 6.64 9.37 12.50
C PRO A 200 7.45 8.81 13.68
N PRO A 201 7.29 9.43 14.88
CA PRO A 201 8.08 9.07 16.05
C PRO A 201 7.82 7.66 16.58
N LYS A 202 7.93 6.61 15.96
CA LYS A 202 7.79 5.19 16.32
C LYS A 202 7.25 4.32 15.17
N SER A 203 7.09 4.86 13.96
CA SER A 203 6.87 4.04 12.77
C SER A 203 8.21 3.75 12.09
N LEU A 204 8.22 2.72 11.28
CA LEU A 204 9.36 2.39 10.44
C LEU A 204 9.38 3.22 9.14
N GLY A 205 8.44 4.16 9.01
CA GLY A 205 8.38 5.13 7.93
C GLY A 205 7.81 4.58 6.62
N CYS A 206 7.54 5.51 5.70
CA CYS A 206 7.09 5.19 4.34
C CYS A 206 7.64 6.26 3.39
N ALA A 207 8.13 5.86 2.23
CA ALA A 207 8.66 6.78 1.23
C ALA A 207 7.85 6.73 -0.06
N LEU A 208 7.63 7.91 -0.66
CA LEU A 208 7.10 8.08 -2.01
C LEU A 208 8.19 8.68 -2.89
N ALA A 209 8.54 7.99 -3.97
CA ALA A 209 9.46 8.49 -4.99
C ALA A 209 8.84 8.41 -6.40
N ILE A 210 9.31 9.27 -7.30
CA ILE A 210 8.86 9.33 -8.70
C ILE A 210 10.06 9.11 -9.60
N LYS A 211 9.91 8.26 -10.61
CA LYS A 211 10.91 8.06 -11.65
C LYS A 211 10.95 9.29 -12.58
N LYS A 212 12.16 9.84 -12.79
CA LYS A 212 12.40 11.03 -13.65
C LYS A 212 12.46 10.68 -15.12
#